data_8e045ad3e91a44a6d81abee6ad6162ed
#
_entry.id   8e045ad3e91a44a6d81abee6ad6162ed
#
_cell.length_a   1.000
_cell.length_b   1.000
_cell.length_c   1.000
_cell.angle_alpha   90.00
_cell.angle_beta   90.00
_cell.angle_gamma   90.00
#
_symmetry.space_group_name_H-M   'P 1'
#
loop_
_entity.id
_entity.type
_entity.pdbx_description
1 polymer ?
#
loop_
_entity_poly.entity_id
_entity_poly.type
_entity_poly.pdbx_seq_one_letter_code
_entity_poly.pdbx_strand_id
1 'polypeptide(L)'
;DVQSQIRDIVGTLSQIVTSRNNLEKIIKDFDLYAELREKLPIEDVIEKFREKIIIKPSNRGNIFTISYSGGQPEKVVRVTNAIAAKFIEENLKYRQERAMDTSSYTSQELQMAKKVMDAQENAMRDYKLKNYNEMPDHRQMNMARLTSLQEQYQGKQDSIQDLERTLVLIQDQMNNLKILAQRSAGYPADATVENAVGSDAFQRLAQLRSTLDGLSLKYTEKHPEIIRVRKLITKLEIEVQSEAAAGNASSETSQPTSTGILTGQRARTQDANYVQTLLQLETQRNDIKRNIENIASEKDQLKQKINQYEDWVAAAPVREAEWSALTREYDQLKKHYDYLVSQNLAAQSMLNLEERQKGSQFKIEDPGRYPGKPIKPDFLKIMIMSIMAGLGLGIGGVLVLDVFDASFRDPETLEPSLGVPLLITIPYIETKAEVKRKKWVLAVKAIVLVSGSGLVVALFALVWIKGYIVL
;
A
#
# COMPACT_ATOMS: atom_id res chain seq x y z
N ASP A 1 -24.86 -12.15 -5.88
CA ASP A 1 -25.92 -12.72 -6.73
C ASP A 1 -26.87 -11.60 -7.17
N VAL A 2 -27.02 -11.41 -8.48
CA VAL A 2 -27.81 -10.29 -9.06
C VAL A 2 -29.25 -10.30 -8.55
N GLN A 3 -29.81 -11.48 -8.27
CA GLN A 3 -31.17 -11.60 -7.76
C GLN A 3 -31.34 -11.12 -6.31
N SER A 4 -30.33 -11.28 -5.46
CA SER A 4 -30.37 -10.75 -4.09
C SER A 4 -30.31 -9.23 -4.11
N GLN A 5 -29.42 -8.66 -4.92
CA GLN A 5 -29.30 -7.20 -5.04
C GLN A 5 -30.58 -6.51 -5.51
N ILE A 6 -31.29 -7.13 -6.47
CA ILE A 6 -32.57 -6.59 -6.95
C ILE A 6 -33.65 -6.65 -5.85
N ARG A 7 -33.72 -7.74 -5.09
CA ARG A 7 -34.63 -7.85 -3.95
C ARG A 7 -34.38 -6.76 -2.91
N ASP A 8 -33.12 -6.51 -2.59
CA ASP A 8 -32.73 -5.49 -1.62
C ASP A 8 -33.08 -4.08 -2.11
N ILE A 9 -32.81 -3.79 -3.39
CA ILE A 9 -33.19 -2.52 -4.02
C ILE A 9 -34.71 -2.35 -4.02
N VAL A 10 -35.46 -3.36 -4.46
CA VAL A 10 -36.93 -3.31 -4.46
C VAL A 10 -37.48 -3.16 -3.04
N GLY A 11 -36.88 -3.85 -2.05
CA GLY A 11 -37.22 -3.70 -0.65
C GLY A 11 -37.04 -2.27 -0.14
N THR A 12 -35.87 -1.69 -0.36
CA THR A 12 -35.54 -0.30 0.03
C THR A 12 -36.46 0.70 -0.68
N LEU A 13 -36.63 0.58 -2.00
CA LEU A 13 -37.51 1.44 -2.76
C LEU A 13 -38.99 1.30 -2.34
N SER A 14 -39.41 0.08 -2.00
CA SER A 14 -40.77 -0.14 -1.45
C SER A 14 -40.99 0.67 -0.17
N GLN A 15 -40.00 0.70 0.74
CA GLN A 15 -40.10 1.52 1.95
C GLN A 15 -40.12 3.02 1.65
N ILE A 16 -39.29 3.49 0.69
CA ILE A 16 -39.26 4.90 0.28
C ILE A 16 -40.58 5.31 -0.36
N VAL A 17 -41.11 4.52 -1.31
CA VAL A 17 -42.36 4.82 -2.02
C VAL A 17 -43.57 4.75 -1.07
N THR A 18 -43.57 3.82 -0.11
CA THR A 18 -44.60 3.71 0.91
C THR A 18 -44.35 4.58 2.14
N SER A 19 -43.40 5.52 2.08
CA SER A 19 -43.17 6.47 3.13
C SER A 19 -44.35 7.43 3.32
N ARG A 20 -44.47 7.99 4.55
CA ARG A 20 -45.56 8.91 4.91
C ARG A 20 -45.75 10.02 3.86
N ASN A 21 -44.70 10.72 3.50
CA ASN A 21 -44.78 11.88 2.61
C ASN A 21 -45.29 11.48 1.21
N ASN A 22 -44.81 10.38 0.65
CA ASN A 22 -45.21 9.91 -0.66
C ASN A 22 -46.67 9.41 -0.65
N LEU A 23 -47.08 8.68 0.38
CA LEU A 23 -48.46 8.17 0.51
C LEU A 23 -49.45 9.29 0.77
N GLU A 24 -49.11 10.26 1.62
CA GLU A 24 -49.93 11.43 1.89
C GLU A 24 -50.22 12.25 0.62
N LYS A 25 -49.18 12.43 -0.22
CA LYS A 25 -49.31 13.11 -1.50
C LYS A 25 -50.29 12.34 -2.42
N ILE A 26 -50.12 11.03 -2.57
CA ILE A 26 -51.03 10.22 -3.41
C ILE A 26 -52.47 10.24 -2.85
N ILE A 27 -52.68 10.18 -1.54
CA ILE A 27 -54.00 10.29 -0.92
C ILE A 27 -54.64 11.61 -1.26
N LYS A 28 -53.92 12.74 -1.21
CA LYS A 28 -54.42 14.04 -1.55
C LYS A 28 -54.68 14.21 -3.05
N ASP A 29 -53.76 13.83 -3.90
CA ASP A 29 -53.83 14.00 -5.35
C ASP A 29 -55.00 13.21 -5.99
N PHE A 30 -55.35 12.05 -5.43
CA PHE A 30 -56.40 11.19 -5.91
C PHE A 30 -57.69 11.26 -5.07
N ASP A 31 -57.72 12.15 -4.08
CA ASP A 31 -58.80 12.29 -3.11
C ASP A 31 -59.30 10.91 -2.59
N LEU A 32 -58.31 10.16 -2.03
CA LEU A 32 -58.58 8.86 -1.46
C LEU A 32 -59.08 9.00 -0.02
N TYR A 33 -60.02 8.11 0.35
CA TYR A 33 -60.50 7.98 1.73
C TYR A 33 -61.07 9.29 2.29
N ALA A 34 -61.81 10.10 1.49
CA ALA A 34 -62.37 11.41 1.91
C ALA A 34 -63.14 11.31 3.24
N GLU A 35 -64.05 10.31 3.33
CA GLU A 35 -64.86 10.11 4.54
C GLU A 35 -64.04 9.67 5.79
N LEU A 36 -62.93 8.99 5.54
CA LEU A 36 -62.05 8.55 6.65
C LEU A 36 -61.15 9.70 7.13
N ARG A 37 -60.73 10.60 6.20
CA ARG A 37 -59.91 11.78 6.55
C ARG A 37 -60.68 12.78 7.39
N GLU A 38 -62.01 12.81 7.35
CA GLU A 38 -62.84 13.62 8.22
C GLU A 38 -62.97 13.05 9.65
N LYS A 39 -62.78 11.76 9.79
CA LYS A 39 -63.04 11.03 11.06
C LYS A 39 -61.76 10.56 11.77
N LEU A 40 -60.67 10.40 11.08
CA LEU A 40 -59.43 9.81 11.59
C LEU A 40 -58.23 10.73 11.33
N PRO A 41 -57.22 10.71 12.16
CA PRO A 41 -55.95 11.34 11.88
C PRO A 41 -55.36 10.83 10.56
N ILE A 42 -54.60 11.68 9.84
CA ILE A 42 -54.02 11.36 8.54
C ILE A 42 -53.08 10.15 8.63
N GLU A 43 -52.42 9.93 9.76
CA GLU A 43 -51.54 8.80 10.04
C GLU A 43 -52.26 7.47 9.88
N ASP A 44 -53.45 7.36 10.47
CA ASP A 44 -54.27 6.16 10.39
C ASP A 44 -54.78 5.87 8.98
N VAL A 45 -55.05 6.93 8.25
CA VAL A 45 -55.45 6.81 6.83
C VAL A 45 -54.28 6.33 5.96
N ILE A 46 -53.08 6.85 6.22
CA ILE A 46 -51.86 6.41 5.52
C ILE A 46 -51.58 4.94 5.78
N GLU A 47 -51.73 4.48 7.04
CA GLU A 47 -51.49 3.07 7.39
C GLU A 47 -52.47 2.16 6.68
N LYS A 48 -53.77 2.49 6.66
CA LYS A 48 -54.79 1.76 5.91
C LYS A 48 -54.52 1.76 4.40
N PHE A 49 -53.95 2.85 3.87
CA PHE A 49 -53.56 2.89 2.45
C PHE A 49 -52.35 2.01 2.19
N ARG A 50 -51.33 2.05 3.10
CA ARG A 50 -50.14 1.20 3.00
C ARG A 50 -50.46 -0.29 2.99
N GLU A 51 -51.36 -0.75 3.86
CA GLU A 51 -51.79 -2.14 3.92
C GLU A 51 -52.41 -2.65 2.62
N LYS A 52 -52.98 -1.76 1.81
CA LYS A 52 -53.60 -2.09 0.53
C LYS A 52 -52.63 -2.05 -0.65
N ILE A 53 -51.37 -1.63 -0.44
CA ILE A 53 -50.32 -1.63 -1.44
C ILE A 53 -49.46 -2.86 -1.23
N ILE A 54 -49.28 -3.66 -2.27
CA ILE A 54 -48.45 -4.84 -2.24
C ILE A 54 -47.43 -4.73 -3.36
N ILE A 55 -46.13 -4.71 -2.97
CA ILE A 55 -45.00 -4.71 -3.90
C ILE A 55 -44.25 -6.01 -3.72
N LYS A 56 -44.22 -6.87 -4.73
CA LYS A 56 -43.60 -8.19 -4.66
C LYS A 56 -42.61 -8.38 -5.81
N PRO A 57 -41.34 -8.73 -5.53
CA PRO A 57 -40.41 -9.17 -6.56
C PRO A 57 -40.92 -10.51 -7.14
N SER A 58 -40.79 -10.68 -8.45
CA SER A 58 -41.07 -11.95 -9.12
C SER A 58 -39.93 -12.94 -8.89
N ASN A 59 -40.29 -14.22 -8.80
CA ASN A 59 -39.29 -15.30 -8.72
C ASN A 59 -38.62 -15.59 -10.09
N ARG A 60 -39.10 -14.98 -11.17
CA ARG A 60 -38.57 -15.14 -12.52
C ARG A 60 -38.13 -13.78 -13.08
N GLY A 61 -36.81 -13.63 -13.28
CA GLY A 61 -36.23 -12.43 -13.89
C GLY A 61 -36.23 -11.20 -12.99
N ASN A 62 -35.93 -10.07 -13.58
CA ASN A 62 -35.80 -8.76 -12.92
C ASN A 62 -37.11 -7.97 -12.91
N ILE A 63 -38.23 -8.68 -12.65
CA ILE A 63 -39.57 -8.13 -12.68
C ILE A 63 -40.13 -8.07 -11.26
N PHE A 64 -40.86 -7.04 -10.94
CA PHE A 64 -41.66 -6.94 -9.71
C PHE A 64 -43.08 -6.47 -10.04
N THR A 65 -43.98 -6.79 -9.17
CA THR A 65 -45.42 -6.46 -9.34
C THR A 65 -45.84 -5.49 -8.27
N ILE A 66 -46.50 -4.41 -8.67
CA ILE A 66 -47.14 -3.45 -7.77
C ILE A 66 -48.63 -3.70 -7.87
N SER A 67 -49.28 -3.91 -6.74
CA SER A 67 -50.75 -4.10 -6.65
C SER A 67 -51.32 -3.16 -5.64
N TYR A 68 -52.46 -2.57 -5.98
CA TYR A 68 -53.26 -1.76 -5.08
C TYR A 68 -54.70 -2.21 -5.07
N SER A 69 -55.31 -2.29 -3.88
CA SER A 69 -56.71 -2.70 -3.69
C SER A 69 -57.54 -1.52 -3.20
N GLY A 70 -58.64 -1.22 -3.90
CA GLY A 70 -59.51 -0.10 -3.53
C GLY A 70 -60.97 -0.36 -3.92
N GLY A 71 -61.90 0.48 -3.47
CA GLY A 71 -63.32 0.33 -3.69
C GLY A 71 -63.82 0.84 -5.07
N GLN A 72 -63.09 1.75 -5.72
CA GLN A 72 -63.47 2.37 -6.99
C GLN A 72 -62.51 1.93 -8.08
N PRO A 73 -62.95 1.14 -9.08
CA PRO A 73 -62.07 0.58 -10.10
C PRO A 73 -61.24 1.60 -10.87
N GLU A 74 -61.81 2.74 -11.20
CA GLU A 74 -61.14 3.84 -11.94
C GLU A 74 -59.97 4.41 -11.09
N LYS A 75 -60.23 4.69 -9.80
CA LYS A 75 -59.20 5.18 -8.89
C LYS A 75 -58.11 4.11 -8.66
N VAL A 76 -58.47 2.83 -8.62
CA VAL A 76 -57.48 1.72 -8.46
C VAL A 76 -56.45 1.74 -9.56
N VAL A 77 -56.90 1.87 -10.83
CA VAL A 77 -55.98 1.91 -12.00
C VAL A 77 -55.06 3.10 -11.92
N ARG A 78 -55.62 4.28 -11.67
CA ARG A 78 -54.86 5.56 -11.63
C ARG A 78 -53.86 5.56 -10.48
N VAL A 79 -54.24 5.12 -9.30
CA VAL A 79 -53.39 5.02 -8.13
C VAL A 79 -52.28 3.98 -8.34
N THR A 80 -52.58 2.81 -8.89
CA THR A 80 -51.56 1.79 -9.19
C THR A 80 -50.49 2.34 -10.13
N ASN A 81 -50.90 3.00 -11.22
CA ASN A 81 -50.00 3.61 -12.18
C ASN A 81 -49.20 4.77 -11.56
N ALA A 82 -49.81 5.56 -10.66
CA ALA A 82 -49.12 6.64 -9.94
C ALA A 82 -48.06 6.09 -8.97
N ILE A 83 -48.37 5.00 -8.25
CA ILE A 83 -47.40 4.31 -7.40
C ILE A 83 -46.22 3.77 -8.25
N ALA A 84 -46.52 3.17 -9.42
CA ALA A 84 -45.49 2.67 -10.32
C ALA A 84 -44.61 3.81 -10.87
N ALA A 85 -45.21 4.93 -11.28
CA ALA A 85 -44.46 6.11 -11.71
C ALA A 85 -43.57 6.67 -10.57
N LYS A 86 -44.12 6.75 -9.35
CA LYS A 86 -43.38 7.19 -8.18
C LYS A 86 -42.24 6.22 -7.85
N PHE A 87 -42.42 4.94 -8.03
CA PHE A 87 -41.36 3.94 -7.85
C PHE A 87 -40.20 4.17 -8.83
N ILE A 88 -40.49 4.48 -10.08
CA ILE A 88 -39.48 4.78 -11.11
C ILE A 88 -38.74 6.09 -10.76
N GLU A 89 -39.47 7.13 -10.37
CA GLU A 89 -38.92 8.42 -9.95
C GLU A 89 -37.97 8.26 -8.76
N GLU A 90 -38.42 7.58 -7.70
CA GLU A 90 -37.61 7.34 -6.51
C GLU A 90 -36.40 6.43 -6.79
N ASN A 91 -36.53 5.46 -7.69
CA ASN A 91 -35.39 4.65 -8.13
C ASN A 91 -34.34 5.49 -8.85
N LEU A 92 -34.75 6.37 -9.74
CA LEU A 92 -33.82 7.28 -10.43
C LEU A 92 -33.08 8.16 -9.44
N LYS A 93 -33.82 8.79 -8.52
CA LYS A 93 -33.25 9.64 -7.47
C LYS A 93 -32.29 8.88 -6.58
N TYR A 94 -32.67 7.70 -6.08
CA TYR A 94 -31.82 6.84 -5.25
C TYR A 94 -30.52 6.47 -5.97
N ARG A 95 -30.58 6.14 -7.25
CA ARG A 95 -29.41 5.80 -8.05
C ARG A 95 -28.50 6.99 -8.30
N GLN A 96 -29.07 8.17 -8.58
CA GLN A 96 -28.30 9.39 -8.74
C GLN A 96 -27.61 9.79 -7.44
N GLU A 97 -28.31 9.76 -6.30
CA GLU A 97 -27.72 10.04 -4.99
C GLU A 97 -26.57 9.07 -4.69
N ARG A 98 -26.79 7.78 -4.89
CA ARG A 98 -25.74 6.75 -4.65
C ARG A 98 -24.54 6.91 -5.58
N ALA A 99 -24.76 7.24 -6.85
CA ALA A 99 -23.67 7.50 -7.80
C ALA A 99 -22.90 8.77 -7.42
N MET A 100 -23.59 9.81 -6.97
CA MET A 100 -23.00 11.06 -6.50
C MET A 100 -22.17 10.84 -5.23
N ASP A 101 -22.70 10.10 -4.25
CA ASP A 101 -21.99 9.77 -3.02
C ASP A 101 -20.73 8.95 -3.31
N THR A 102 -20.83 7.95 -4.19
CA THR A 102 -19.69 7.13 -4.60
C THR A 102 -18.62 7.97 -5.31
N SER A 103 -19.04 8.84 -6.25
CA SER A 103 -18.14 9.74 -6.97
C SER A 103 -17.45 10.74 -6.02
N SER A 104 -18.19 11.31 -5.09
CA SER A 104 -17.68 12.24 -4.07
C SER A 104 -16.67 11.52 -3.15
N TYR A 105 -17.03 10.35 -2.63
CA TYR A 105 -16.17 9.55 -1.78
C TYR A 105 -14.85 9.17 -2.49
N THR A 106 -14.95 8.61 -3.71
CA THR A 106 -13.76 8.22 -4.46
C THR A 106 -12.89 9.42 -4.84
N SER A 107 -13.49 10.59 -5.10
CA SER A 107 -12.75 11.83 -5.35
C SER A 107 -11.98 12.32 -4.12
N GLN A 108 -12.60 12.25 -2.93
CA GLN A 108 -11.94 12.58 -1.67
C GLN A 108 -10.79 11.63 -1.35
N GLU A 109 -11.01 10.32 -1.49
CA GLU A 109 -9.97 9.31 -1.29
C GLU A 109 -8.79 9.51 -2.26
N LEU A 110 -9.09 9.77 -3.53
CA LEU A 110 -8.07 10.08 -4.54
C LEU A 110 -7.24 11.31 -4.16
N GLN A 111 -7.90 12.37 -3.66
CA GLN A 111 -7.22 13.59 -3.23
C GLN A 111 -6.33 13.34 -2.01
N MET A 112 -6.79 12.52 -1.05
CA MET A 112 -5.98 12.12 0.10
C MET A 112 -4.78 11.28 -0.31
N ALA A 113 -5.00 10.26 -1.15
CA ALA A 113 -3.92 9.42 -1.66
C ALA A 113 -2.87 10.22 -2.43
N LYS A 114 -3.32 11.20 -3.24
CA LYS A 114 -2.42 12.13 -3.92
C LYS A 114 -1.55 12.93 -2.94
N LYS A 115 -2.15 13.49 -1.89
CA LYS A 115 -1.39 14.25 -0.88
C LYS A 115 -0.34 13.40 -0.18
N VAL A 116 -0.68 12.15 0.15
CA VAL A 116 0.26 11.22 0.79
C VAL A 116 1.40 10.86 -0.18
N MET A 117 1.08 10.57 -1.44
CA MET A 117 2.07 10.28 -2.48
C MET A 117 3.00 11.49 -2.72
N ASP A 118 2.44 12.70 -2.86
CA ASP A 118 3.22 13.93 -3.04
C ASP A 118 4.14 14.19 -1.82
N ALA A 119 3.68 13.91 -0.60
CA ALA A 119 4.49 14.02 0.61
C ALA A 119 5.65 13.02 0.61
N GLN A 120 5.40 11.78 0.21
CA GLN A 120 6.45 10.76 0.08
C GLN A 120 7.46 11.11 -1.01
N GLU A 121 7.01 11.63 -2.14
CA GLU A 121 7.89 12.10 -3.23
C GLU A 121 8.80 13.25 -2.75
N ASN A 122 8.25 14.20 -2.00
CA ASN A 122 9.02 15.27 -1.38
C ASN A 122 10.05 14.71 -0.38
N ALA A 123 9.65 13.77 0.47
CA ALA A 123 10.56 13.12 1.41
C ALA A 123 11.71 12.38 0.70
N MET A 124 11.41 11.68 -0.40
CA MET A 124 12.43 11.03 -1.24
C MET A 124 13.38 12.04 -1.88
N ARG A 125 12.84 13.14 -2.41
CA ARG A 125 13.65 14.22 -2.98
C ARG A 125 14.58 14.84 -1.94
N ASP A 126 14.05 15.18 -0.77
CA ASP A 126 14.82 15.78 0.32
C ASP A 126 15.87 14.81 0.85
N TYR A 127 15.55 13.52 0.95
CA TYR A 127 16.51 12.47 1.30
C TYR A 127 17.66 12.39 0.28
N LYS A 128 17.34 12.39 -1.03
CA LYS A 128 18.33 12.34 -2.10
C LYS A 128 19.22 13.59 -2.09
N LEU A 129 18.68 14.77 -1.86
CA LEU A 129 19.45 16.01 -1.76
C LEU A 129 20.37 16.01 -0.55
N LYS A 130 19.89 15.60 0.62
CA LYS A 130 20.66 15.54 1.86
C LYS A 130 21.82 14.56 1.79
N ASN A 131 21.62 13.41 1.18
CA ASN A 131 22.59 12.32 1.14
C ASN A 131 23.20 12.15 -0.27
N TYR A 132 23.24 13.22 -1.06
CA TYR A 132 23.61 13.16 -2.48
C TYR A 132 24.89 12.38 -2.76
N ASN A 133 25.96 12.68 -2.03
CA ASN A 133 27.28 12.05 -2.20
C ASN A 133 27.33 10.59 -1.69
N GLU A 134 26.41 10.19 -0.81
CA GLU A 134 26.33 8.86 -0.21
C GLU A 134 25.35 7.93 -0.96
N MET A 135 24.69 8.45 -2.01
CA MET A 135 23.71 7.68 -2.75
C MET A 135 24.36 6.51 -3.53
N PRO A 136 23.63 5.38 -3.68
CA PRO A 136 24.13 4.20 -4.41
C PRO A 136 24.61 4.51 -5.81
N ASP A 137 23.93 5.45 -6.49
CA ASP A 137 24.26 5.90 -7.85
C ASP A 137 25.70 6.46 -7.96
N HIS A 138 26.20 7.06 -6.86
CA HIS A 138 27.53 7.67 -6.79
C HIS A 138 28.61 6.74 -6.24
N ARG A 139 28.24 5.57 -5.72
CA ARG A 139 29.18 4.65 -5.07
C ARG A 139 30.35 4.25 -5.97
N GLN A 140 30.09 3.86 -7.21
CA GLN A 140 31.14 3.44 -8.16
C GLN A 140 32.08 4.59 -8.49
N MET A 141 31.55 5.78 -8.70
CA MET A 141 32.34 6.99 -8.95
C MET A 141 33.19 7.36 -7.73
N ASN A 142 32.60 7.30 -6.52
CA ASN A 142 33.31 7.59 -5.30
C ASN A 142 34.43 6.57 -5.03
N MET A 143 34.22 5.28 -5.29
CA MET A 143 35.26 4.26 -5.21
C MET A 143 36.42 4.53 -6.19
N ALA A 144 36.12 4.85 -7.44
CA ALA A 144 37.14 5.19 -8.43
C ALA A 144 37.94 6.44 -8.00
N ARG A 145 37.24 7.44 -7.47
CA ARG A 145 37.89 8.66 -6.95
C ARG A 145 38.76 8.39 -5.73
N LEU A 146 38.27 7.55 -4.81
CA LEU A 146 39.01 7.11 -3.63
C LEU A 146 40.32 6.41 -4.03
N THR A 147 40.26 5.45 -4.96
CA THR A 147 41.44 4.76 -5.50
C THR A 147 42.44 5.76 -6.08
N SER A 148 41.98 6.69 -6.91
CA SER A 148 42.85 7.72 -7.50
C SER A 148 43.50 8.64 -6.44
N LEU A 149 42.76 8.99 -5.37
CA LEU A 149 43.30 9.78 -4.28
C LEU A 149 44.32 9.01 -3.45
N GLN A 150 44.10 7.70 -3.23
CA GLN A 150 45.03 6.81 -2.55
C GLN A 150 46.32 6.66 -3.37
N GLU A 151 46.26 6.51 -4.67
CA GLU A 151 47.41 6.50 -5.57
C GLU A 151 48.19 7.80 -5.51
N GLN A 152 47.50 8.97 -5.55
CA GLN A 152 48.15 10.26 -5.40
C GLN A 152 48.82 10.43 -4.01
N TYR A 153 48.13 9.98 -2.96
CA TYR A 153 48.69 10.01 -1.62
C TYR A 153 49.98 9.19 -1.51
N GLN A 154 49.95 7.95 -2.07
CA GLN A 154 51.15 7.11 -2.11
C GLN A 154 52.27 7.75 -2.91
N GLY A 155 51.99 8.31 -4.08
CA GLY A 155 52.98 9.03 -4.89
C GLY A 155 53.59 10.22 -4.18
N LYS A 156 52.80 10.99 -3.38
CA LYS A 156 53.33 12.06 -2.52
C LYS A 156 54.19 11.50 -1.39
N GLN A 157 53.82 10.38 -0.79
CA GLN A 157 54.63 9.71 0.23
C GLN A 157 55.98 9.25 -0.32
N ASP A 158 55.98 8.66 -1.52
CA ASP A 158 57.20 8.22 -2.18
C ASP A 158 58.12 9.42 -2.52
N SER A 159 57.50 10.53 -3.00
CA SER A 159 58.25 11.79 -3.27
C SER A 159 58.90 12.38 -2.02
N ILE A 160 58.20 12.35 -0.88
CA ILE A 160 58.81 12.78 0.40
C ILE A 160 60.00 11.90 0.75
N GLN A 161 59.89 10.58 0.67
CA GLN A 161 61.01 9.66 0.96
C GLN A 161 62.22 9.90 0.06
N ASP A 162 61.97 10.15 -1.23
CA ASP A 162 63.08 10.44 -2.16
C ASP A 162 63.78 11.77 -1.87
N LEU A 163 63.01 12.81 -1.50
CA LEU A 163 63.55 14.08 -1.06
C LEU A 163 64.30 13.96 0.29
N GLU A 164 63.81 13.20 1.25
CA GLU A 164 64.47 12.89 2.51
C GLU A 164 65.82 12.18 2.29
N ARG A 165 65.85 11.18 1.38
CA ARG A 165 67.12 10.53 0.96
C ARG A 165 68.10 11.53 0.38
N THR A 166 67.61 12.41 -0.52
CA THR A 166 68.41 13.43 -1.13
C THR A 166 68.94 14.43 -0.07
N LEU A 167 68.12 14.77 0.90
CA LEU A 167 68.50 15.64 2.02
C LEU A 167 69.62 15.02 2.87
N VAL A 168 69.58 13.72 3.15
CA VAL A 168 70.65 12.99 3.85
C VAL A 168 71.92 13.03 3.06
N LEU A 169 71.88 12.81 1.74
CA LEU A 169 73.08 12.87 0.88
C LEU A 169 73.71 14.27 0.88
N ILE A 170 72.90 15.31 0.76
CA ILE A 170 73.41 16.70 0.84
C ILE A 170 74.01 16.99 2.20
N GLN A 171 73.38 16.52 3.30
CA GLN A 171 73.90 16.68 4.64
C GLN A 171 75.24 15.97 4.81
N ASP A 172 75.42 14.76 4.27
CA ASP A 172 76.68 14.03 4.27
C ASP A 172 77.75 14.75 3.46
N GLN A 173 77.41 15.28 2.28
CA GLN A 173 78.31 16.11 1.49
C GLN A 173 78.77 17.34 2.24
N MET A 174 77.85 18.06 2.91
CA MET A 174 78.20 19.21 3.76
C MET A 174 79.11 18.83 4.90
N ASN A 175 78.83 17.69 5.58
CA ASN A 175 79.69 17.19 6.64
C ASN A 175 81.11 16.84 6.18
N ASN A 176 81.20 16.13 5.05
CA ASN A 176 82.51 15.81 4.46
C ASN A 176 83.31 17.06 4.08
N LEU A 177 82.63 18.05 3.48
CA LEU A 177 83.28 19.32 3.16
C LEU A 177 83.76 20.04 4.44
N LYS A 178 82.94 20.04 5.50
CA LYS A 178 83.39 20.63 6.83
C LYS A 178 84.58 19.92 7.43
N ILE A 179 84.59 18.56 7.35
CA ILE A 179 85.75 17.78 7.83
C ILE A 179 86.99 18.08 6.99
N LEU A 180 86.91 18.23 5.69
CA LEU A 180 88.00 18.59 4.78
C LEU A 180 88.55 20.00 5.15
N ALA A 181 87.69 20.99 5.39
CA ALA A 181 88.06 22.33 5.79
C ALA A 181 88.73 22.34 7.13
N GLN A 182 88.26 21.57 8.07
CA GLN A 182 88.92 21.45 9.42
C GLN A 182 90.34 20.82 9.31
N ARG A 183 90.45 19.84 8.40
CA ARG A 183 91.84 19.24 8.18
C ARG A 183 92.77 20.21 7.52
N SER A 184 92.30 21.05 6.59
CA SER A 184 93.13 22.04 5.91
C SER A 184 93.52 23.20 6.82
N ALA A 185 92.68 23.54 7.83
CA ALA A 185 92.97 24.61 8.82
C ALA A 185 93.89 24.19 9.98
N GLY A 186 94.04 22.85 10.17
CA GLY A 186 94.80 22.28 11.31
C GLY A 186 96.24 21.81 11.05
N TYR A 187 96.79 21.99 9.81
CA TYR A 187 98.18 21.61 9.51
C TYR A 187 99.03 22.86 9.41
N PRO A 188 100.08 22.98 10.27
CA PRO A 188 101.17 23.90 10.02
C PRO A 188 101.86 23.46 8.71
N ALA A 189 102.30 24.40 7.87
CA ALA A 189 102.87 24.29 6.56
C ALA A 189 104.23 23.57 6.48
N ASP A 190 104.48 22.50 7.24
CA ASP A 190 105.68 21.74 7.16
C ASP A 190 105.49 20.27 7.56
N ALA A 191 104.80 19.52 6.68
CA ALA A 191 104.86 18.07 6.71
C ALA A 191 104.54 17.53 5.28
N THR A 192 105.57 16.90 4.74
CA THR A 192 105.61 16.18 3.46
C THR A 192 104.35 15.32 3.19
N VAL A 193 103.54 15.76 2.21
CA VAL A 193 102.40 15.03 1.67
C VAL A 193 102.93 13.98 0.75
N GLU A 194 103.17 12.79 1.25
CA GLU A 194 103.56 11.68 0.35
C GLU A 194 102.80 10.34 0.54
N ASN A 195 101.79 10.23 1.47
CA ASN A 195 101.12 8.95 1.61
C ASN A 195 99.61 9.00 2.01
N ALA A 196 98.89 10.12 1.70
CA ALA A 196 97.48 10.23 2.16
C ALA A 196 96.43 10.02 1.02
N VAL A 197 96.81 9.97 -0.23
CA VAL A 197 95.85 9.89 -1.35
C VAL A 197 95.38 8.47 -1.58
N GLY A 198 96.24 7.47 -1.33
CA GLY A 198 95.85 6.04 -1.55
C GLY A 198 94.93 5.43 -0.51
N SER A 199 94.93 5.99 0.74
CA SER A 199 94.11 5.40 1.84
C SER A 199 92.64 5.79 1.77
N ASP A 200 92.29 6.95 1.19
CA ASP A 200 90.93 7.48 1.19
C ASP A 200 90.08 6.80 0.12
N ALA A 201 90.66 6.49 -1.05
CA ALA A 201 89.97 5.76 -2.12
C ALA A 201 89.71 4.28 -1.72
N PHE A 202 90.69 3.64 -1.00
CA PHE A 202 90.48 2.30 -0.46
C PHE A 202 89.43 2.24 0.64
N GLN A 203 89.36 3.24 1.51
CA GLN A 203 88.31 3.34 2.55
C GLN A 203 86.94 3.54 1.95
N ARG A 204 86.76 4.41 0.93
CA ARG A 204 85.53 4.59 0.23
C ARG A 204 85.09 3.33 -0.49
N LEU A 205 86.02 2.60 -1.09
CA LEU A 205 85.74 1.33 -1.75
C LEU A 205 85.27 0.27 -0.79
N ALA A 206 85.85 0.18 0.40
CA ALA A 206 85.43 -0.70 1.49
C ALA A 206 84.05 -0.34 2.02
N GLN A 207 83.73 0.95 2.17
CA GLN A 207 82.42 1.47 2.63
C GLN A 207 81.30 1.21 1.58
N LEU A 208 81.59 1.41 0.29
CA LEU A 208 80.65 1.08 -0.76
C LEU A 208 80.37 -0.41 -0.89
N ARG A 209 81.39 -1.26 -0.69
CA ARG A 209 81.21 -2.72 -0.62
C ARG A 209 80.37 -3.16 0.56
N SER A 210 80.59 -2.58 1.75
CA SER A 210 79.78 -2.82 2.93
C SER A 210 78.34 -2.39 2.73
N THR A 211 78.11 -1.26 2.03
CA THR A 211 76.75 -0.79 1.67
C THR A 211 76.07 -1.72 0.66
N LEU A 212 76.82 -2.22 -0.33
CA LEU A 212 76.35 -3.21 -1.28
C LEU A 212 75.92 -4.49 -0.58
N ASP A 213 76.71 -4.98 0.34
CA ASP A 213 76.37 -6.19 1.15
C ASP A 213 75.13 -5.99 1.98
N GLY A 214 74.96 -4.80 2.62
CA GLY A 214 73.74 -4.47 3.35
C GLY A 214 72.48 -4.36 2.46
N LEU A 215 72.64 -3.87 1.24
CA LEU A 215 71.56 -3.76 0.27
C LEU A 215 71.22 -5.13 -0.35
N SER A 216 72.22 -5.99 -0.57
CA SER A 216 72.01 -7.34 -1.15
C SER A 216 71.22 -8.25 -0.20
N LEU A 217 71.24 -7.99 1.12
CA LEU A 217 70.41 -8.70 2.11
C LEU A 217 68.95 -8.29 2.08
N LYS A 218 68.60 -7.10 1.53
CA LYS A 218 67.26 -6.54 1.54
C LYS A 218 66.56 -6.51 0.16
N TYR A 219 67.36 -6.46 -0.91
CA TYR A 219 66.86 -6.29 -2.27
C TYR A 219 67.48 -7.29 -3.25
N THR A 220 66.76 -7.62 -4.29
CA THR A 220 67.27 -8.50 -5.37
C THR A 220 68.29 -7.82 -6.24
N GLU A 221 69.19 -8.57 -6.91
CA GLU A 221 70.27 -8.02 -7.76
C GLU A 221 69.82 -7.08 -8.87
N LYS A 222 68.55 -7.09 -9.26
CA LYS A 222 67.94 -6.21 -10.29
C LYS A 222 67.46 -4.84 -9.73
N HIS A 223 67.62 -4.64 -8.42
CA HIS A 223 67.14 -3.39 -7.82
C HIS A 223 68.02 -2.21 -8.30
N PRO A 224 67.40 -1.07 -8.70
CA PRO A 224 68.15 0.06 -9.26
C PRO A 224 69.25 0.59 -8.32
N GLU A 225 69.06 0.54 -7.04
CA GLU A 225 70.09 0.92 -6.04
C GLU A 225 71.32 0.03 -6.08
N ILE A 226 71.14 -1.28 -6.13
CA ILE A 226 72.26 -2.28 -6.23
C ILE A 226 73.01 -2.04 -7.52
N ILE A 227 72.34 -1.79 -8.62
CA ILE A 227 72.94 -1.50 -9.94
C ILE A 227 73.78 -0.21 -9.85
N ARG A 228 73.26 0.79 -9.13
CA ARG A 228 73.89 2.10 -8.95
C ARG A 228 75.18 2.01 -8.11
N VAL A 229 75.10 1.34 -6.95
CA VAL A 229 76.27 1.14 -6.06
C VAL A 229 77.30 0.29 -6.76
N ARG A 230 76.94 -0.76 -7.46
CA ARG A 230 77.86 -1.59 -8.25
C ARG A 230 78.61 -0.80 -9.33
N LYS A 231 77.92 0.11 -10.07
CA LYS A 231 78.54 1.01 -11.03
C LYS A 231 79.53 1.99 -10.39
N LEU A 232 79.22 2.52 -9.18
CA LEU A 232 80.12 3.40 -8.44
C LEU A 232 81.37 2.67 -7.96
N ILE A 233 81.22 1.41 -7.47
CA ILE A 233 82.36 0.55 -7.09
C ILE A 233 83.26 0.30 -8.30
N THR A 234 82.68 -0.11 -9.45
CA THR A 234 83.47 -0.34 -10.68
C THR A 234 84.20 0.90 -11.15
N LYS A 235 83.53 2.07 -11.09
CA LYS A 235 84.18 3.36 -11.44
C LYS A 235 85.32 3.71 -10.50
N LEU A 236 85.16 3.51 -9.20
CA LEU A 236 86.19 3.79 -8.20
C LEU A 236 87.34 2.78 -8.27
N GLU A 237 87.08 1.50 -8.61
CA GLU A 237 88.07 0.46 -8.85
C GLU A 237 88.95 0.82 -10.06
N ILE A 238 88.36 1.34 -11.16
CA ILE A 238 89.08 1.80 -12.32
C ILE A 238 89.93 3.03 -12.02
N GLU A 239 89.41 3.96 -11.17
CA GLU A 239 90.10 5.18 -10.76
C GLU A 239 91.31 4.82 -9.86
N VAL A 240 91.14 3.94 -8.87
CA VAL A 240 92.23 3.41 -8.00
C VAL A 240 93.28 2.64 -8.84
N GLN A 241 92.86 1.90 -9.86
CA GLN A 241 93.77 1.14 -10.71
C GLN A 241 94.55 2.04 -11.70
N SER A 242 93.88 3.15 -12.17
CA SER A 242 94.55 4.17 -13.00
C SER A 242 95.52 4.98 -12.20
N GLU A 243 95.21 5.33 -10.93
CA GLU A 243 96.15 6.03 -10.03
C GLU A 243 97.34 5.15 -9.64
N ALA A 244 97.12 3.83 -9.40
CA ALA A 244 98.23 2.91 -9.13
C ALA A 244 99.12 2.63 -10.39
N ALA A 245 98.58 2.78 -11.58
CA ALA A 245 99.32 2.72 -12.81
C ALA A 245 100.13 4.00 -13.14
N ALA A 246 99.57 5.15 -12.73
CA ALA A 246 100.24 6.47 -12.91
C ALA A 246 101.36 6.72 -11.90
N GLY A 247 101.33 6.06 -10.71
CA GLY A 247 102.37 6.15 -9.69
C GLY A 247 103.71 5.47 -10.01
N ASN A 248 103.76 4.66 -11.09
CA ASN A 248 104.95 3.92 -11.51
C ASN A 248 105.72 4.54 -12.70
N ALA A 249 105.33 5.73 -13.14
CA ALA A 249 105.91 6.30 -14.38
C ALA A 249 106.55 7.68 -14.22
N SER A 250 106.97 8.12 -13.07
CA SER A 250 107.67 9.44 -12.94
C SER A 250 108.72 9.43 -11.86
N SER A 251 109.82 8.78 -12.22
CA SER A 251 111.18 9.09 -11.58
C SER A 251 112.09 9.55 -12.71
N GLU A 252 112.26 10.84 -12.89
CA GLU A 252 113.48 11.45 -13.28
C GLU A 252 113.30 12.97 -13.57
N THR A 253 114.14 13.73 -12.79
CA THR A 253 114.87 14.97 -13.18
C THR A 253 114.08 16.28 -13.22
N SER A 254 114.50 17.16 -12.33
CA SER A 254 115.14 18.49 -12.46
C SER A 254 114.54 19.60 -11.63
N GLN A 255 115.42 20.07 -10.76
CA GLN A 255 115.82 21.36 -10.21
C GLN A 255 114.91 22.59 -10.12
N PRO A 256 115.17 23.45 -9.12
CA PRO A 256 114.16 24.35 -8.50
C PRO A 256 114.19 25.76 -9.09
N THR A 257 113.02 26.34 -9.27
CA THR A 257 112.93 27.80 -9.39
C THR A 257 111.76 28.35 -8.60
N SER A 258 112.10 29.21 -7.71
CA SER A 258 111.37 30.23 -6.98
C SER A 258 109.94 30.51 -7.48
N THR A 259 108.94 30.28 -6.55
CA THR A 259 107.71 31.06 -6.59
C THR A 259 106.99 31.01 -5.27
N GLY A 260 107.49 31.81 -4.30
CA GLY A 260 106.85 32.03 -2.98
C GLY A 260 105.67 32.98 -2.98
N ILE A 261 105.06 33.33 -4.14
CA ILE A 261 103.93 34.28 -4.22
C ILE A 261 102.59 33.60 -4.67
N LEU A 262 102.65 32.42 -5.22
CA LEU A 262 101.38 31.72 -5.75
C LEU A 262 100.69 30.87 -4.69
N THR A 263 101.29 30.57 -3.56
CA THR A 263 100.67 29.74 -2.49
C THR A 263 99.62 30.50 -1.69
N GLY A 264 99.79 31.81 -1.45
CA GLY A 264 98.78 32.63 -0.76
C GLY A 264 97.49 32.91 -1.55
N GLN A 265 97.59 32.96 -2.89
CA GLN A 265 96.43 33.14 -3.75
C GLN A 265 95.63 31.81 -3.98
N ARG A 266 96.29 30.65 -4.04
CA ARG A 266 95.63 29.35 -4.11
C ARG A 266 94.87 29.01 -2.83
N ALA A 267 95.37 29.31 -1.67
CA ALA A 267 94.69 29.12 -0.40
C ALA A 267 93.41 29.98 -0.31
N ARG A 268 93.50 31.30 -0.66
CA ARG A 268 92.33 32.20 -0.66
C ARG A 268 91.26 31.82 -1.72
N THR A 269 91.63 31.31 -2.89
CA THR A 269 90.71 30.87 -3.88
C THR A 269 90.04 29.51 -3.54
N GLN A 270 90.79 28.65 -2.82
CA GLN A 270 90.19 27.37 -2.33
C GLN A 270 89.20 27.65 -1.17
N ASP A 271 89.47 28.56 -0.24
CA ASP A 271 88.56 28.96 0.81
C ASP A 271 87.27 29.62 0.26
N ALA A 272 87.46 30.51 -0.77
CA ALA A 272 86.28 31.14 -1.42
C ALA A 272 85.39 30.10 -2.14
N ASN A 273 85.97 29.14 -2.85
CA ASN A 273 85.24 28.08 -3.52
C ASN A 273 84.54 27.15 -2.49
N TYR A 274 85.17 26.82 -1.38
CA TYR A 274 84.60 26.04 -0.32
C TYR A 274 83.39 26.73 0.29
N VAL A 275 83.47 28.02 0.67
CA VAL A 275 82.34 28.79 1.20
C VAL A 275 81.23 28.89 0.23
N GLN A 276 81.53 29.11 -1.06
CA GLN A 276 80.51 29.16 -2.09
C GLN A 276 79.78 27.79 -2.26
N THR A 277 80.51 26.68 -2.23
CA THR A 277 79.92 25.33 -2.35
C THR A 277 79.04 24.99 -1.14
N LEU A 278 79.47 25.33 0.07
CA LEU A 278 78.71 25.18 1.31
C LEU A 278 77.41 25.99 1.23
N LEU A 279 77.50 27.25 0.81
CA LEU A 279 76.30 28.11 0.67
C LEU A 279 75.32 27.54 -0.35
N GLN A 280 75.83 27.01 -1.46
CA GLN A 280 75.03 26.37 -2.48
C GLN A 280 74.29 25.09 -1.96
N LEU A 281 75.06 24.25 -1.23
CA LEU A 281 74.45 23.04 -0.60
C LEU A 281 73.45 23.39 0.50
N GLU A 282 73.72 24.46 1.25
CA GLU A 282 72.77 24.93 2.27
C GLU A 282 71.49 25.49 1.65
N THR A 283 71.58 26.20 0.55
CA THR A 283 70.43 26.66 -0.22
C THR A 283 69.63 25.46 -0.75
N GLN A 284 70.31 24.50 -1.41
CA GLN A 284 69.66 23.27 -1.86
C GLN A 284 68.97 22.49 -0.74
N ARG A 285 69.63 22.34 0.40
CA ARG A 285 69.04 21.70 1.58
C ARG A 285 67.75 22.41 2.04
N ASN A 286 67.78 23.75 2.11
CA ASN A 286 66.64 24.55 2.52
C ASN A 286 65.49 24.48 1.52
N ASP A 287 65.78 24.46 0.23
CA ASP A 287 64.78 24.29 -0.83
C ASP A 287 64.12 22.91 -0.78
N ILE A 288 64.92 21.86 -0.54
CA ILE A 288 64.37 20.51 -0.38
C ILE A 288 63.49 20.43 0.88
N LYS A 289 63.90 21.04 2.02
CA LYS A 289 63.08 21.07 3.22
C LYS A 289 61.73 21.75 2.97
N ARG A 290 61.73 22.91 2.30
CA ARG A 290 60.51 23.61 1.91
C ARG A 290 59.62 22.74 0.98
N ASN A 291 60.22 22.03 0.03
CA ASN A 291 59.48 21.11 -0.83
C ASN A 291 58.86 19.97 -0.05
N ILE A 292 59.58 19.38 0.93
CA ILE A 292 59.02 18.35 1.82
C ILE A 292 57.84 18.90 2.61
N GLU A 293 57.93 20.08 3.20
CA GLU A 293 56.86 20.73 3.95
C GLU A 293 55.62 20.98 3.07
N ASN A 294 55.82 21.48 1.84
CA ASN A 294 54.75 21.70 0.88
C ASN A 294 54.05 20.38 0.51
N ILE A 295 54.82 19.34 0.14
CA ILE A 295 54.28 18.05 -0.21
C ILE A 295 53.58 17.38 0.99
N ALA A 296 54.10 17.54 2.20
CA ALA A 296 53.47 17.06 3.43
C ALA A 296 52.09 17.72 3.65
N SER A 297 52.02 19.04 3.44
CA SER A 297 50.75 19.76 3.51
C SER A 297 49.73 19.28 2.46
N GLU A 298 50.17 19.08 1.21
CA GLU A 298 49.34 18.53 0.17
C GLU A 298 48.86 17.09 0.49
N LYS A 299 49.75 16.26 1.05
CA LYS A 299 49.45 14.93 1.53
C LYS A 299 48.35 14.92 2.59
N ASP A 300 48.44 15.86 3.56
CA ASP A 300 47.41 15.98 4.61
C ASP A 300 46.04 16.40 4.04
N GLN A 301 46.02 17.27 3.04
CA GLN A 301 44.81 17.63 2.32
C GLN A 301 44.22 16.40 1.55
N LEU A 302 45.09 15.61 0.92
CA LEU A 302 44.68 14.37 0.27
C LEU A 302 44.10 13.38 1.26
N LYS A 303 44.72 13.24 2.44
CA LYS A 303 44.21 12.38 3.51
C LYS A 303 42.81 12.76 3.99
N GLN A 304 42.59 14.08 4.16
CA GLN A 304 41.22 14.55 4.51
C GLN A 304 40.20 14.18 3.43
N LYS A 305 40.54 14.34 2.15
CA LYS A 305 39.68 13.96 1.05
C LYS A 305 39.45 12.43 1.01
N ILE A 306 40.49 11.63 1.24
CA ILE A 306 40.40 10.18 1.31
C ILE A 306 39.42 9.79 2.40
N ASN A 307 39.57 10.29 3.62
CA ASN A 307 38.64 10.00 4.73
C ASN A 307 37.19 10.37 4.35
N GLN A 308 36.98 11.52 3.73
CA GLN A 308 35.66 11.95 3.28
C GLN A 308 35.04 10.99 2.26
N TYR A 309 35.81 10.54 1.27
CA TYR A 309 35.32 9.58 0.28
C TYR A 309 35.13 8.16 0.87
N GLU A 310 35.96 7.77 1.83
CA GLU A 310 35.79 6.51 2.60
C GLU A 310 34.47 6.52 3.37
N ASP A 311 34.16 7.63 4.07
CA ASP A 311 32.89 7.80 4.77
C ASP A 311 31.70 7.69 3.84
N TRP A 312 31.76 8.33 2.67
CA TRP A 312 30.67 8.25 1.68
C TRP A 312 30.50 6.83 1.11
N VAL A 313 31.59 6.14 0.82
CA VAL A 313 31.55 4.75 0.32
C VAL A 313 31.05 3.81 1.41
N ALA A 314 31.46 4.01 2.67
CA ALA A 314 31.01 3.20 3.80
C ALA A 314 29.52 3.43 4.14
N ALA A 315 29.02 4.67 3.98
CA ALA A 315 27.62 4.99 4.20
C ALA A 315 26.69 4.46 3.08
N ALA A 316 27.19 4.28 1.86
CA ALA A 316 26.39 3.93 0.69
C ALA A 316 25.48 2.70 0.87
N PRO A 317 25.90 1.57 1.49
CA PRO A 317 25.02 0.42 1.70
C PRO A 317 23.82 0.71 2.61
N VAL A 318 24.03 1.55 3.64
CA VAL A 318 22.95 1.97 4.54
C VAL A 318 21.96 2.85 3.78
N ARG A 319 22.47 3.81 3.00
CA ARG A 319 21.64 4.67 2.17
C ARG A 319 20.89 3.92 1.09
N GLU A 320 21.48 2.85 0.55
CA GLU A 320 20.80 1.95 -0.39
C GLU A 320 19.61 1.24 0.25
N ALA A 321 19.77 0.75 1.47
CA ALA A 321 18.68 0.09 2.20
C ALA A 321 17.54 1.08 2.52
N GLU A 322 17.87 2.28 3.02
CA GLU A 322 16.91 3.35 3.31
C GLU A 322 16.20 3.83 2.04
N TRP A 323 16.95 4.07 0.96
CA TRP A 323 16.39 4.45 -0.34
C TRP A 323 15.47 3.38 -0.93
N SER A 324 15.86 2.12 -0.83
CA SER A 324 15.04 0.99 -1.28
C SER A 324 13.74 0.86 -0.48
N ALA A 325 13.77 1.19 0.82
CA ALA A 325 12.57 1.22 1.66
C ALA A 325 11.62 2.35 1.20
N LEU A 326 12.14 3.56 1.02
CA LEU A 326 11.37 4.71 0.53
C LEU A 326 10.77 4.45 -0.86
N THR A 327 11.54 3.83 -1.76
CA THR A 327 11.09 3.48 -3.11
C THR A 327 9.96 2.46 -3.08
N ARG A 328 10.07 1.42 -2.23
CA ARG A 328 8.99 0.43 -2.08
C ARG A 328 7.71 1.05 -1.55
N GLU A 329 7.82 1.93 -0.57
CA GLU A 329 6.68 2.66 -0.01
C GLU A 329 6.02 3.54 -1.08
N TYR A 330 6.81 4.30 -1.83
CA TYR A 330 6.33 5.10 -2.94
C TYR A 330 5.62 4.25 -4.01
N ASP A 331 6.19 3.11 -4.39
CA ASP A 331 5.59 2.21 -5.37
C ASP A 331 4.24 1.64 -4.89
N GLN A 332 4.10 1.37 -3.59
CA GLN A 332 2.83 0.94 -3.00
C GLN A 332 1.80 2.08 -3.03
N LEU A 333 2.20 3.28 -2.62
CA LEU A 333 1.34 4.47 -2.68
C LEU A 333 0.91 4.79 -4.12
N LYS A 334 1.82 4.69 -5.07
CA LYS A 334 1.53 4.89 -6.49
C LYS A 334 0.53 3.87 -7.02
N LYS A 335 0.71 2.58 -6.72
CA LYS A 335 -0.27 1.54 -7.11
C LYS A 335 -1.64 1.80 -6.51
N HIS A 336 -1.68 2.23 -5.24
CA HIS A 336 -2.94 2.58 -4.59
C HIS A 336 -3.58 3.81 -5.24
N TYR A 337 -2.81 4.85 -5.54
CA TYR A 337 -3.26 6.03 -6.25
C TYR A 337 -3.81 5.67 -7.64
N ASP A 338 -3.10 4.89 -8.44
CA ASP A 338 -3.53 4.45 -9.76
C ASP A 338 -4.82 3.63 -9.70
N TYR A 339 -4.98 2.77 -8.68
CA TYR A 339 -6.23 2.07 -8.41
C TYR A 339 -7.38 3.05 -8.13
N LEU A 340 -7.17 4.04 -7.25
CA LEU A 340 -8.17 5.05 -6.95
C LEU A 340 -8.52 5.94 -8.15
N VAL A 341 -7.56 6.24 -9.03
CA VAL A 341 -7.82 6.94 -10.30
C VAL A 341 -8.80 6.14 -11.14
N SER A 342 -8.59 4.84 -11.29
CA SER A 342 -9.48 3.98 -12.06
C SER A 342 -10.88 3.89 -11.43
N GLN A 343 -10.97 3.78 -10.10
CA GLN A 343 -12.24 3.77 -9.36
C GLN A 343 -12.99 5.10 -9.49
N ASN A 344 -12.29 6.21 -9.35
CA ASN A 344 -12.88 7.54 -9.50
C ASN A 344 -13.40 7.77 -10.92
N LEU A 345 -12.64 7.36 -11.94
CA LEU A 345 -13.08 7.45 -13.34
C LEU A 345 -14.34 6.61 -13.60
N ALA A 346 -14.40 5.38 -13.03
CA ALA A 346 -15.58 4.52 -13.13
C ALA A 346 -16.78 5.15 -12.41
N ALA A 347 -16.59 5.68 -11.20
CA ALA A 347 -17.64 6.35 -10.43
C ALA A 347 -18.16 7.61 -11.13
N GLN A 348 -17.28 8.44 -11.68
CA GLN A 348 -17.68 9.62 -12.47
C GLN A 348 -18.42 9.22 -13.76
N SER A 349 -17.96 8.16 -14.43
CA SER A 349 -18.64 7.66 -15.62
C SER A 349 -20.04 7.15 -15.29
N MET A 350 -20.20 6.46 -14.16
CA MET A 350 -21.50 6.00 -13.67
C MET A 350 -22.41 7.16 -13.32
N LEU A 351 -21.91 8.19 -12.61
CA LEU A 351 -22.67 9.40 -12.30
C LEU A 351 -23.16 10.10 -13.60
N ASN A 352 -22.27 10.29 -14.57
CA ASN A 352 -22.63 10.86 -15.87
C ASN A 352 -23.72 10.07 -16.62
N LEU A 353 -23.67 8.72 -16.52
CA LEU A 353 -24.70 7.86 -17.13
C LEU A 353 -26.06 8.01 -16.42
N GLU A 354 -26.04 8.10 -15.09
CA GLU A 354 -27.27 8.33 -14.31
C GLU A 354 -27.86 9.72 -14.54
N GLU A 355 -27.04 10.76 -14.56
CA GLU A 355 -27.49 12.14 -14.85
C GLU A 355 -28.10 12.24 -16.25
N ARG A 356 -27.54 11.55 -17.23
CA ARG A 356 -28.06 11.52 -18.61
C ARG A 356 -29.22 10.54 -18.78
N GLN A 357 -29.67 9.89 -17.71
CA GLN A 357 -30.74 8.89 -17.71
C GLN A 357 -30.51 7.73 -18.73
N LYS A 358 -29.23 7.41 -18.98
CA LYS A 358 -28.84 6.31 -19.88
C LYS A 358 -28.50 5.03 -19.13
N GLY A 359 -28.59 5.04 -17.81
CA GLY A 359 -28.40 3.86 -16.96
C GLY A 359 -29.59 2.89 -17.09
N SER A 360 -29.45 1.70 -16.48
CA SER A 360 -30.53 0.70 -16.42
C SER A 360 -31.76 1.27 -15.70
N GLN A 361 -32.89 1.43 -16.35
CA GLN A 361 -34.10 1.97 -15.79
C GLN A 361 -35.17 0.91 -15.61
N PHE A 362 -35.97 1.06 -14.53
CA PHE A 362 -37.22 0.31 -14.46
C PHE A 362 -38.21 0.85 -15.52
N LYS A 363 -38.86 -0.06 -16.20
CA LYS A 363 -39.88 0.24 -17.19
C LYS A 363 -41.18 -0.47 -16.80
N ILE A 364 -42.30 0.21 -16.99
CA ILE A 364 -43.58 -0.40 -16.82
C ILE A 364 -43.78 -1.33 -18.02
N GLU A 365 -43.78 -2.66 -17.77
CA GLU A 365 -44.01 -3.70 -18.76
C GLU A 365 -45.51 -3.81 -19.04
N ASP A 366 -46.30 -3.90 -17.95
CA ASP A 366 -47.75 -3.99 -18.03
C ASP A 366 -48.39 -2.93 -17.09
N PRO A 367 -48.97 -1.87 -17.64
CA PRO A 367 -49.62 -0.86 -16.82
C PRO A 367 -50.88 -1.41 -16.16
N GLY A 368 -51.27 -0.81 -15.04
CA GLY A 368 -52.50 -1.17 -14.34
C GLY A 368 -53.69 -1.08 -15.26
N ARG A 369 -54.44 -2.17 -15.37
CA ARG A 369 -55.63 -2.30 -16.21
C ARG A 369 -56.89 -2.29 -15.36
N TYR A 370 -58.02 -1.94 -16.01
CA TYR A 370 -59.33 -1.99 -15.37
C TYR A 370 -59.65 -3.42 -14.92
N PRO A 371 -59.90 -3.66 -13.63
CA PRO A 371 -60.20 -4.99 -13.16
C PRO A 371 -61.57 -5.46 -13.65
N GLY A 372 -61.61 -6.53 -14.40
CA GLY A 372 -62.84 -7.10 -14.97
C GLY A 372 -63.75 -7.71 -13.90
N LYS A 373 -63.23 -8.01 -12.74
CA LYS A 373 -63.96 -8.65 -11.62
C LYS A 373 -63.44 -8.15 -10.26
N PRO A 374 -64.30 -8.02 -9.25
CA PRO A 374 -63.88 -7.69 -7.88
C PRO A 374 -63.11 -8.88 -7.25
N ILE A 375 -62.02 -8.56 -6.51
CA ILE A 375 -61.15 -9.57 -5.87
C ILE A 375 -61.72 -9.96 -4.49
N LYS A 376 -62.48 -9.08 -3.82
CA LYS A 376 -63.09 -9.30 -2.51
C LYS A 376 -64.52 -8.80 -2.50
N PRO A 377 -65.44 -9.39 -1.73
CA PRO A 377 -65.21 -10.49 -0.80
C PRO A 377 -65.04 -11.86 -1.50
N ASP A 378 -64.26 -12.75 -0.89
CA ASP A 378 -64.03 -14.12 -1.38
C ASP A 378 -65.24 -15.01 -0.95
N PHE A 379 -66.23 -15.06 -1.83
CA PHE A 379 -67.49 -15.74 -1.52
C PHE A 379 -67.31 -17.23 -1.25
N LEU A 380 -66.35 -17.89 -1.85
CA LEU A 380 -66.10 -19.32 -1.59
C LEU A 380 -65.69 -19.53 -0.13
N LYS A 381 -64.82 -18.71 0.39
CA LYS A 381 -64.41 -18.77 1.83
C LYS A 381 -65.57 -18.47 2.75
N ILE A 382 -66.36 -17.43 2.45
CA ILE A 382 -67.50 -17.05 3.26
C ILE A 382 -68.55 -18.21 3.25
N MET A 383 -68.80 -18.81 2.06
CA MET A 383 -69.69 -19.94 1.95
C MET A 383 -69.24 -21.17 2.75
N ILE A 384 -67.96 -21.54 2.65
CA ILE A 384 -67.40 -22.66 3.44
C ILE A 384 -67.48 -22.34 4.94
N MET A 385 -67.11 -21.13 5.37
CA MET A 385 -67.23 -20.73 6.78
C MET A 385 -68.68 -20.75 7.28
N SER A 386 -69.64 -20.29 6.43
CA SER A 386 -71.06 -20.32 6.78
C SER A 386 -71.60 -21.74 6.93
N ILE A 387 -71.22 -22.65 6.04
CA ILE A 387 -71.56 -24.08 6.11
C ILE A 387 -70.96 -24.70 7.38
N MET A 388 -69.67 -24.45 7.65
CA MET A 388 -68.99 -24.94 8.85
C MET A 388 -69.63 -24.42 10.13
N ALA A 389 -69.97 -23.12 10.17
CA ALA A 389 -70.67 -22.52 11.30
C ALA A 389 -72.08 -23.09 11.52
N GLY A 390 -72.84 -23.27 10.40
CA GLY A 390 -74.16 -23.86 10.43
C GLY A 390 -74.14 -25.31 10.92
N LEU A 391 -73.23 -26.14 10.44
CA LEU A 391 -73.03 -27.51 10.91
C LEU A 391 -72.62 -27.55 12.39
N GLY A 392 -71.68 -26.67 12.78
CA GLY A 392 -71.23 -26.59 14.17
C GLY A 392 -72.36 -26.19 15.14
N LEU A 393 -73.17 -25.19 14.78
CA LEU A 393 -74.32 -24.78 15.56
C LEU A 393 -75.43 -25.86 15.57
N GLY A 394 -75.61 -26.54 14.43
CA GLY A 394 -76.59 -27.63 14.33
C GLY A 394 -76.24 -28.82 15.23
N ILE A 395 -75.03 -29.33 15.11
CA ILE A 395 -74.54 -30.45 15.93
C ILE A 395 -74.48 -30.04 17.40
N GLY A 396 -73.95 -28.86 17.70
CA GLY A 396 -73.88 -28.32 19.05
C GLY A 396 -75.25 -28.15 19.67
N GLY A 397 -76.21 -27.67 18.92
CA GLY A 397 -77.64 -27.55 19.37
C GLY A 397 -78.27 -28.89 19.71
N VAL A 398 -78.01 -29.90 18.87
CA VAL A 398 -78.50 -31.27 19.14
C VAL A 398 -77.88 -31.85 20.42
N LEU A 399 -76.56 -31.70 20.62
CA LEU A 399 -75.85 -32.17 21.80
C LEU A 399 -76.35 -31.48 23.11
N VAL A 400 -76.58 -30.18 23.01
CA VAL A 400 -77.13 -29.41 24.13
C VAL A 400 -78.52 -29.91 24.46
N LEU A 401 -79.41 -30.10 23.53
CA LEU A 401 -80.74 -30.63 23.72
C LEU A 401 -80.69 -32.05 24.28
N ASP A 402 -79.78 -32.90 23.86
CA ASP A 402 -79.62 -34.26 24.34
C ASP A 402 -79.12 -34.30 25.80
N VAL A 403 -78.19 -33.38 26.17
CA VAL A 403 -77.72 -33.28 27.57
C VAL A 403 -78.80 -32.74 28.54
N PHE A 404 -79.67 -31.83 28.04
CA PHE A 404 -80.78 -31.30 28.84
C PHE A 404 -82.01 -32.20 28.84
N ASP A 405 -82.11 -33.21 27.95
CA ASP A 405 -83.18 -34.19 27.93
C ASP A 405 -82.96 -35.27 29.07
N ALA A 406 -83.40 -34.96 30.24
CA ALA A 406 -83.31 -35.86 31.43
C ALA A 406 -84.27 -37.05 31.34
N SER A 407 -84.87 -37.39 30.22
CA SER A 407 -85.77 -38.52 30.11
C SER A 407 -85.03 -39.85 30.04
N PHE A 408 -85.41 -40.77 30.87
CA PHE A 408 -84.86 -42.12 30.83
C PHE A 408 -85.47 -42.90 29.65
N ARG A 409 -84.60 -43.30 28.76
CA ARG A 409 -85.01 -44.01 27.49
C ARG A 409 -84.74 -45.52 27.54
N ASP A 410 -83.79 -45.94 28.32
CA ASP A 410 -83.40 -47.34 28.47
C ASP A 410 -83.76 -47.89 29.88
N PRO A 411 -84.45 -49.06 29.95
CA PRO A 411 -84.74 -49.68 31.22
C PRO A 411 -83.56 -50.02 32.08
N GLU A 412 -82.43 -50.33 31.50
CA GLU A 412 -81.16 -50.69 32.19
C GLU A 412 -80.50 -49.51 32.92
N THR A 413 -80.80 -48.28 32.55
CA THR A 413 -80.24 -47.09 33.23
C THR A 413 -81.12 -46.59 34.38
N LEU A 414 -82.31 -47.04 34.46
CA LEU A 414 -83.29 -46.66 35.44
C LEU A 414 -82.98 -47.29 36.82
N GLU A 415 -82.58 -48.59 36.87
CA GLU A 415 -82.31 -49.32 38.14
C GLU A 415 -81.12 -48.65 38.93
N PRO A 416 -79.98 -48.38 38.32
CA PRO A 416 -78.88 -47.78 39.04
C PRO A 416 -79.15 -46.33 39.50
N SER A 417 -80.02 -45.60 38.80
CA SER A 417 -80.23 -44.17 39.04
C SER A 417 -81.36 -43.94 40.12
N LEU A 418 -82.34 -44.84 40.25
CA LEU A 418 -83.43 -44.74 41.16
C LEU A 418 -83.28 -45.65 42.37
N GLY A 419 -82.37 -46.60 42.36
CA GLY A 419 -82.10 -47.53 43.48
C GLY A 419 -83.28 -48.51 43.78
N VAL A 420 -84.18 -48.70 42.84
CA VAL A 420 -85.34 -49.57 42.97
C VAL A 420 -85.36 -50.59 41.88
N PRO A 421 -85.57 -51.88 42.18
CA PRO A 421 -85.63 -52.92 41.09
C PRO A 421 -86.81 -52.73 40.18
N LEU A 422 -86.55 -52.82 38.89
CA LEU A 422 -87.55 -52.69 37.85
C LEU A 422 -88.42 -53.96 37.78
N LEU A 423 -89.63 -53.83 38.18
CA LEU A 423 -90.56 -55.02 38.33
C LEU A 423 -91.11 -55.44 37.00
N ILE A 424 -91.40 -54.52 36.08
CA ILE A 424 -91.97 -54.82 34.77
C ILE A 424 -91.79 -53.65 33.83
N THR A 425 -91.45 -53.91 32.60
CA THR A 425 -91.45 -52.92 31.49
C THR A 425 -92.72 -53.13 30.64
N ILE A 426 -93.52 -52.08 30.52
CA ILE A 426 -94.66 -52.11 29.57
C ILE A 426 -94.21 -51.56 28.28
N PRO A 427 -94.21 -52.43 27.19
CA PRO A 427 -93.79 -51.95 25.88
C PRO A 427 -94.82 -50.94 25.38
N TYR A 428 -94.30 -49.84 24.90
CA TYR A 428 -95.09 -48.76 24.27
C TYR A 428 -95.72 -49.32 23.01
N ILE A 429 -97.05 -49.52 22.93
CA ILE A 429 -97.75 -49.96 21.80
C ILE A 429 -98.19 -48.77 20.96
N GLU A 430 -97.46 -48.51 19.90
CA GLU A 430 -97.80 -47.43 18.93
C GLU A 430 -99.14 -47.71 18.24
N THR A 431 -100.01 -46.75 18.41
CA THR A 431 -101.29 -46.83 17.67
C THR A 431 -101.09 -46.48 16.18
N LYS A 432 -101.86 -47.01 15.21
CA LYS A 432 -101.78 -46.70 13.80
C LYS A 432 -101.80 -45.18 13.51
N ALA A 433 -102.44 -44.41 14.35
CA ALA A 433 -102.57 -42.96 14.29
C ALA A 433 -101.26 -42.27 14.65
N GLU A 434 -100.53 -42.75 15.66
CA GLU A 434 -99.21 -42.18 16.13
C GLU A 434 -98.09 -42.49 15.17
N VAL A 435 -98.07 -43.70 14.58
CA VAL A 435 -97.15 -44.06 13.50
C VAL A 435 -97.36 -43.15 12.25
N LYS A 436 -98.64 -42.88 11.93
CA LYS A 436 -98.96 -41.96 10.84
C LYS A 436 -98.56 -40.52 11.14
N ARG A 437 -98.73 -40.08 12.37
CA ARG A 437 -98.31 -38.76 12.87
C ARG A 437 -96.76 -38.60 12.91
N LYS A 438 -96.05 -39.62 13.36
CA LYS A 438 -94.57 -39.66 13.35
C LYS A 438 -94.05 -39.56 11.90
N LYS A 439 -94.58 -40.36 10.98
CA LYS A 439 -94.23 -40.30 9.55
C LYS A 439 -94.55 -38.94 8.98
N TRP A 440 -95.69 -38.34 9.34
CA TRP A 440 -96.09 -37.04 8.82
C TRP A 440 -95.16 -35.90 9.40
N VAL A 441 -94.84 -35.93 10.65
CA VAL A 441 -93.84 -34.97 11.29
C VAL A 441 -92.46 -35.12 10.68
N LEU A 442 -92.03 -36.35 10.39
CA LEU A 442 -90.76 -36.63 9.72
C LEU A 442 -90.78 -36.13 8.26
N ALA A 443 -91.90 -36.32 7.54
CA ALA A 443 -92.06 -35.76 6.21
C ALA A 443 -92.10 -34.24 6.18
N VAL A 444 -92.74 -33.59 7.13
CA VAL A 444 -92.75 -32.11 7.25
C VAL A 444 -91.38 -31.61 7.58
N LYS A 445 -90.67 -32.27 8.53
CA LYS A 445 -89.23 -31.88 8.86
C LYS A 445 -88.33 -32.03 7.61
N ALA A 446 -88.51 -33.14 6.84
CA ALA A 446 -87.76 -33.34 5.60
C ALA A 446 -88.09 -32.29 4.51
N ILE A 447 -89.35 -31.88 4.38
CA ILE A 447 -89.79 -30.83 3.45
C ILE A 447 -89.23 -29.48 3.85
N VAL A 448 -89.22 -29.12 5.15
CA VAL A 448 -88.65 -27.87 5.64
C VAL A 448 -87.14 -27.85 5.39
N LEU A 449 -86.45 -28.96 5.62
CA LEU A 449 -85.02 -29.08 5.38
C LEU A 449 -84.64 -28.97 3.87
N VAL A 450 -85.41 -29.64 3.02
CA VAL A 450 -85.22 -29.57 1.54
C VAL A 450 -85.57 -28.20 1.03
N SER A 451 -86.65 -27.57 1.51
CA SER A 451 -87.07 -26.22 1.07
C SER A 451 -86.08 -25.16 1.54
N GLY A 452 -85.58 -25.31 2.78
CA GLY A 452 -84.56 -24.42 3.34
C GLY A 452 -83.19 -24.50 2.56
N SER A 453 -82.75 -25.73 2.28
CA SER A 453 -81.53 -25.92 1.45
C SER A 453 -81.77 -25.46 -0.03
N GLY A 454 -82.91 -25.67 -0.58
CA GLY A 454 -83.28 -25.18 -1.94
C GLY A 454 -83.27 -23.65 -2.02
N LEU A 455 -83.76 -22.96 -0.96
CA LEU A 455 -83.75 -21.50 -0.87
C LEU A 455 -82.32 -20.93 -0.78
N VAL A 456 -81.47 -21.58 -0.03
CA VAL A 456 -80.07 -21.23 0.06
C VAL A 456 -79.35 -21.39 -1.30
N VAL A 457 -79.58 -22.51 -2.00
CA VAL A 457 -78.99 -22.75 -3.34
C VAL A 457 -79.59 -21.75 -4.38
N ALA A 458 -80.87 -21.41 -4.31
CA ALA A 458 -81.48 -20.43 -5.21
C ALA A 458 -80.94 -19.00 -4.95
N LEU A 459 -80.76 -18.59 -3.70
CA LEU A 459 -80.08 -17.34 -3.35
C LEU A 459 -78.64 -17.29 -3.86
N PHE A 460 -77.91 -18.40 -3.72
CA PHE A 460 -76.55 -18.51 -4.21
C PHE A 460 -76.49 -18.41 -5.76
N ALA A 461 -77.38 -19.07 -6.46
CA ALA A 461 -77.49 -18.99 -7.90
C ALA A 461 -77.88 -17.60 -8.40
N LEU A 462 -78.76 -16.87 -7.69
CA LEU A 462 -79.11 -15.47 -8.01
C LEU A 462 -77.93 -14.50 -7.83
N VAL A 463 -77.12 -14.65 -6.76
CA VAL A 463 -75.94 -13.84 -6.51
C VAL A 463 -74.85 -14.16 -7.51
N TRP A 464 -74.76 -15.44 -7.97
CA TRP A 464 -73.82 -15.87 -9.02
C TRP A 464 -74.22 -15.28 -10.41
N ILE A 465 -75.48 -15.36 -10.81
CA ILE A 465 -76.01 -14.83 -12.10
C ILE A 465 -75.84 -13.31 -12.16
N LYS A 466 -76.02 -12.59 -11.05
CA LYS A 466 -75.82 -11.13 -10.98
C LYS A 466 -74.32 -10.70 -10.97
N GLY A 467 -73.36 -11.64 -11.08
CA GLY A 467 -71.94 -11.33 -11.17
C GLY A 467 -71.30 -10.80 -9.89
N TYR A 468 -71.99 -10.91 -8.75
CA TYR A 468 -71.39 -10.49 -7.46
C TYR A 468 -70.44 -11.56 -6.86
N ILE A 469 -70.41 -12.74 -7.47
CA ILE A 469 -69.52 -13.85 -7.06
C ILE A 469 -68.51 -14.09 -8.16
N VAL A 470 -67.22 -13.97 -7.77
CA VAL A 470 -66.07 -14.42 -8.58
C VAL A 470 -65.65 -15.78 -8.08
N LEU A 471 -65.79 -16.80 -8.91
CA LEU A 471 -65.20 -18.12 -8.74
C LEU A 471 -63.75 -18.11 -9.23
#